data_90e6cb1de6c17e236dfe34a59e8bec6e
#
_entry.id   90e6cb1de6c17e236dfe34a59e8bec6e
#
_cell.length_a   1.000
_cell.length_b   1.000
_cell.length_c   1.000
_cell.angle_alpha   90.00
_cell.angle_beta   90.00
_cell.angle_gamma   90.00
#
_symmetry.space_group_name_H-M   'P 1'
#
loop_
_entity.id
_entity.type
_entity.pdbx_description
1 polymer ?
#
loop_
_entity_poly.entity_id
_entity_poly.type
_entity_poly.pdbx_seq_one_letter_code
_entity_poly.pdbx_strand_id
1 'polypeptide(L)'
;KLVERGADVRMYRRNKIKLDKVVEYINETKPKYTVAAAFASASIAEACEQADIIMGLTNGKEVIYEDTILLANPNLLLIDIGKGSISNKAIKLAHSLNIEVYRLSVESALEGMILASISTQNIFRNNTGRGSYEGVKIVSGSILALENEFVVDNYNFPKIIYGLGNGSGDFELNPSKEMIVQLKILEEIIERNGL
;
A
#
# COMPACT_ATOMS: atom_id res chain seq x y z
N LYS A 1 -5.81 -5.44 -2.77
CA LYS A 1 -4.51 -5.37 -2.04
C LYS A 1 -3.79 -6.72 -1.97
N LEU A 2 -4.44 -7.83 -1.49
CA LEU A 2 -3.78 -9.15 -1.43
C LEU A 2 -3.41 -9.66 -2.84
N VAL A 3 -4.34 -9.59 -3.79
CA VAL A 3 -4.10 -9.95 -5.19
C VAL A 3 -2.98 -9.13 -5.81
N GLU A 4 -2.95 -7.81 -5.58
CA GLU A 4 -1.89 -6.91 -6.04
C GLU A 4 -0.51 -7.28 -5.49
N ARG A 5 -0.47 -7.99 -4.35
CA ARG A 5 0.76 -8.49 -3.72
C ARG A 5 1.11 -9.93 -4.07
N GLY A 6 0.39 -10.51 -5.03
CA GLY A 6 0.68 -11.84 -5.57
C GLY A 6 -0.02 -13.00 -4.88
N ALA A 7 -1.02 -12.75 -4.03
CA ALA A 7 -1.80 -13.82 -3.40
C ALA A 7 -3.05 -14.16 -4.22
N ASP A 8 -3.29 -15.43 -4.50
CA ASP A 8 -4.57 -15.92 -4.99
C ASP A 8 -5.61 -15.87 -3.87
N VAL A 9 -6.75 -15.24 -4.15
CA VAL A 9 -7.78 -15.00 -3.13
C VAL A 9 -9.08 -15.69 -3.53
N ARG A 10 -9.40 -16.79 -2.86
CA ARG A 10 -10.69 -17.47 -2.99
C ARG A 10 -11.69 -16.83 -2.03
N MET A 11 -12.87 -16.52 -2.54
CA MET A 11 -13.88 -15.76 -1.81
C MET A 11 -15.20 -16.51 -1.83
N TYR A 12 -15.85 -16.57 -0.67
CA TYR A 12 -17.21 -17.08 -0.54
C TYR A 12 -18.16 -16.04 0.05
N ARG A 13 -19.33 -15.94 -0.52
CA ARG A 13 -20.44 -15.11 -0.02
C ARG A 13 -21.79 -15.76 -0.40
N ARG A 14 -22.77 -15.75 0.53
CA ARG A 14 -24.11 -16.28 0.25
C ARG A 14 -24.81 -15.68 -0.95
N ASN A 15 -24.61 -14.40 -1.21
CA ASN A 15 -25.12 -13.73 -2.41
C ASN A 15 -24.11 -13.85 -3.54
N LYS A 16 -24.33 -14.83 -4.42
CA LYS A 16 -23.45 -15.14 -5.55
C LYS A 16 -23.29 -13.95 -6.50
N ILE A 17 -24.38 -13.25 -6.85
CA ILE A 17 -24.33 -12.10 -7.78
C ILE A 17 -23.40 -11.00 -7.27
N LYS A 18 -23.45 -10.73 -5.94
CA LYS A 18 -22.55 -9.75 -5.33
C LYS A 18 -21.11 -10.25 -5.21
N LEU A 19 -20.91 -11.56 -5.06
CA LEU A 19 -19.60 -12.18 -5.05
C LEU A 19 -18.94 -12.04 -6.44
N ASP A 20 -19.64 -12.45 -7.49
CA ASP A 20 -19.15 -12.44 -8.85
C ASP A 20 -18.72 -11.02 -9.28
N LYS A 21 -19.55 -10.01 -8.98
CA LYS A 21 -19.19 -8.59 -9.24
C LYS A 21 -17.93 -8.12 -8.52
N VAL A 22 -17.72 -8.55 -7.27
CA VAL A 22 -16.52 -8.18 -6.50
C VAL A 22 -15.27 -8.86 -7.09
N VAL A 23 -15.38 -10.13 -7.44
CA VAL A 23 -14.30 -10.91 -8.05
C VAL A 23 -13.92 -10.32 -9.42
N GLU A 24 -14.91 -10.03 -10.25
CA GLU A 24 -14.72 -9.36 -11.54
C GLU A 24 -13.99 -8.02 -11.37
N TYR A 25 -14.51 -7.15 -10.50
CA TYR A 25 -13.89 -5.85 -10.22
C TYR A 25 -12.42 -5.96 -9.76
N ILE A 26 -12.11 -6.89 -8.85
CA ILE A 26 -10.74 -7.09 -8.38
C ILE A 26 -9.83 -7.52 -9.54
N ASN A 27 -10.29 -8.44 -10.38
CA ASN A 27 -9.50 -8.95 -11.49
C ASN A 27 -9.32 -7.95 -12.64
N GLU A 28 -10.30 -7.07 -12.87
CA GLU A 28 -10.20 -5.99 -13.85
C GLU A 28 -9.30 -4.83 -13.38
N THR A 29 -9.32 -4.53 -12.09
CA THR A 29 -8.58 -3.38 -11.53
C THR A 29 -7.16 -3.71 -11.06
N LYS A 30 -6.78 -4.99 -11.00
CA LYS A 30 -5.41 -5.40 -10.63
C LYS A 30 -4.39 -4.91 -11.67
N PRO A 31 -3.13 -4.64 -11.28
CA PRO A 31 -2.07 -4.29 -12.23
C PRO A 31 -1.90 -5.37 -13.31
N LYS A 32 -1.67 -4.96 -14.55
CA LYS A 32 -1.56 -5.87 -15.72
C LYS A 32 -0.60 -7.03 -15.54
N TYR A 33 0.48 -6.81 -14.80
CA TYR A 33 1.53 -7.81 -14.59
C TYR A 33 1.32 -8.70 -13.35
N THR A 34 0.22 -8.50 -12.62
CA THR A 34 -0.12 -9.34 -11.48
C THR A 34 -0.70 -10.66 -11.97
N VAL A 35 0.01 -11.76 -11.73
CA VAL A 35 -0.40 -13.12 -12.11
C VAL A 35 -1.54 -13.60 -11.20
N ALA A 36 -1.46 -13.31 -9.91
CA ALA A 36 -2.46 -13.68 -8.92
C ALA A 36 -3.86 -13.14 -9.25
N ALA A 37 -4.90 -13.82 -8.79
CA ALA A 37 -6.28 -13.48 -9.09
C ALA A 37 -7.22 -13.70 -7.89
N ALA A 38 -8.42 -13.12 -7.99
CA ALA A 38 -9.55 -13.43 -7.13
C ALA A 38 -10.45 -14.47 -7.79
N PHE A 39 -11.00 -15.39 -6.99
CA PHE A 39 -11.87 -16.47 -7.44
C PHE A 39 -13.14 -16.53 -6.58
N ALA A 40 -14.28 -16.75 -7.22
CA ALA A 40 -15.53 -17.00 -6.55
C ALA A 40 -15.67 -18.51 -6.25
N SER A 41 -15.82 -18.86 -4.98
CA SER A 41 -16.04 -20.25 -4.56
C SER A 41 -17.53 -20.54 -4.37
N ALA A 42 -17.95 -21.74 -4.69
CA ALA A 42 -19.33 -22.19 -4.53
C ALA A 42 -19.69 -22.51 -3.06
N SER A 43 -18.68 -22.82 -2.24
CA SER A 43 -18.86 -23.15 -0.81
C SER A 43 -17.72 -22.61 0.04
N ILE A 44 -17.91 -22.60 1.37
CA ILE A 44 -16.86 -22.27 2.33
C ILE A 44 -15.76 -23.33 2.28
N ALA A 45 -16.11 -24.60 2.15
CA ALA A 45 -15.15 -25.70 2.03
C ALA A 45 -14.18 -25.47 0.84
N GLU A 46 -14.74 -25.19 -0.34
CA GLU A 46 -13.95 -24.89 -1.54
C GLU A 46 -13.05 -23.65 -1.36
N ALA A 47 -13.56 -22.62 -0.70
CA ALA A 47 -12.76 -21.41 -0.45
C ALA A 47 -11.56 -21.69 0.48
N CYS A 48 -11.69 -22.65 1.39
CA CYS A 48 -10.71 -22.97 2.42
C CYS A 48 -9.79 -24.14 2.07
N GLU A 49 -10.09 -24.90 1.03
CA GLU A 49 -9.30 -26.04 0.61
C GLU A 49 -7.85 -25.65 0.29
N GLN A 50 -6.88 -26.27 0.96
CA GLN A 50 -5.45 -25.96 0.84
C GLN A 50 -5.11 -24.47 1.00
N ALA A 51 -5.88 -23.75 1.80
CA ALA A 51 -5.59 -22.34 2.08
C ALA A 51 -4.43 -22.20 3.07
N ASP A 52 -3.52 -21.26 2.80
CA ASP A 52 -2.46 -20.86 3.73
C ASP A 52 -2.99 -19.87 4.77
N ILE A 53 -4.00 -19.07 4.38
CA ILE A 53 -4.63 -18.07 5.24
C ILE A 53 -6.15 -18.16 5.10
N ILE A 54 -6.87 -18.28 6.21
CA ILE A 54 -8.32 -18.18 6.24
C ILE A 54 -8.74 -16.93 7.02
N MET A 55 -9.57 -16.09 6.41
CA MET A 55 -10.11 -14.88 7.02
C MET A 55 -11.62 -14.95 7.18
N GLY A 56 -12.10 -14.94 8.41
CA GLY A 56 -13.51 -14.85 8.72
C GLY A 56 -14.00 -13.40 8.77
N LEU A 57 -14.88 -13.03 7.85
CA LEU A 57 -15.36 -11.66 7.62
C LEU A 57 -16.87 -11.52 7.87
N THR A 58 -17.46 -12.36 8.70
CA THR A 58 -18.88 -12.30 9.04
C THR A 58 -19.11 -11.33 10.21
N ASN A 59 -20.30 -10.76 10.29
CA ASN A 59 -20.67 -9.89 11.39
C ASN A 59 -21.09 -10.72 12.62
N GLY A 60 -20.11 -11.31 13.32
CA GLY A 60 -20.32 -12.11 14.54
C GLY A 60 -21.07 -13.44 14.33
N LYS A 61 -21.13 -13.92 13.09
CA LYS A 61 -21.81 -15.18 12.79
C LYS A 61 -20.78 -16.26 12.48
N GLU A 62 -20.79 -17.34 13.24
CA GLU A 62 -19.94 -18.50 13.01
C GLU A 62 -20.16 -19.09 11.61
N VAL A 63 -19.09 -19.30 10.88
CA VAL A 63 -19.06 -19.88 9.53
C VAL A 63 -17.83 -20.77 9.31
N ILE A 64 -16.82 -20.66 10.16
CA ILE A 64 -15.60 -21.45 10.12
C ILE A 64 -15.70 -22.49 11.25
N TYR A 65 -15.78 -23.74 10.88
CA TYR A 65 -15.91 -24.89 11.78
C TYR A 65 -14.67 -25.78 11.67
N GLU A 66 -14.63 -26.86 12.45
CA GLU A 66 -13.52 -27.80 12.54
C GLU A 66 -13.17 -28.44 11.19
N ASP A 67 -14.20 -28.83 10.43
CA ASP A 67 -14.05 -29.40 9.09
C ASP A 67 -13.38 -28.44 8.12
N THR A 68 -13.68 -27.15 8.22
CA THR A 68 -13.06 -26.09 7.42
C THR A 68 -11.55 -25.98 7.67
N ILE A 69 -11.13 -26.10 8.93
CA ILE A 69 -9.70 -26.02 9.31
C ILE A 69 -8.94 -27.24 8.77
N LEU A 70 -9.54 -28.41 8.82
CA LEU A 70 -8.93 -29.65 8.36
C LEU A 70 -8.73 -29.73 6.83
N LEU A 71 -9.42 -28.88 6.07
CA LEU A 71 -9.24 -28.75 4.60
C LEU A 71 -8.08 -27.85 4.22
N ALA A 72 -7.62 -27.00 5.13
CA ALA A 72 -6.56 -26.02 4.88
C ALA A 72 -5.15 -26.66 4.97
N ASN A 73 -4.13 -25.88 4.61
CA ASN A 73 -2.75 -26.30 4.77
C ASN A 73 -2.38 -26.47 6.25
N PRO A 74 -1.45 -27.40 6.58
CA PRO A 74 -1.02 -27.61 7.97
C PRO A 74 -0.43 -26.38 8.67
N ASN A 75 0.14 -25.44 7.92
CA ASN A 75 0.70 -24.17 8.42
C ASN A 75 -0.28 -23.02 8.29
N LEU A 76 -1.57 -23.28 8.42
CA LEU A 76 -2.65 -22.30 8.31
C LEU A 76 -2.44 -21.12 9.25
N LEU A 77 -2.66 -19.91 8.73
CA LEU A 77 -2.91 -18.70 9.52
C LEU A 77 -4.42 -18.44 9.56
N LEU A 78 -5.00 -18.41 10.74
CA LEU A 78 -6.44 -18.20 10.92
C LEU A 78 -6.73 -16.82 11.52
N ILE A 79 -7.57 -16.01 10.85
CA ILE A 79 -7.85 -14.63 11.26
C ILE A 79 -9.35 -14.39 11.39
N ASP A 80 -9.80 -14.01 12.59
CA ASP A 80 -11.18 -13.61 12.87
C ASP A 80 -11.31 -12.07 12.79
N ILE A 81 -11.69 -11.56 11.63
CA ILE A 81 -11.95 -10.13 11.42
C ILE A 81 -13.37 -9.76 11.85
N GLY A 82 -14.31 -10.68 11.68
CA GLY A 82 -15.73 -10.47 11.96
C GLY A 82 -16.15 -10.59 13.44
N LYS A 83 -15.20 -10.80 14.35
CA LYS A 83 -15.41 -10.95 15.80
C LYS A 83 -16.46 -12.02 16.13
N GLY A 84 -16.14 -13.29 15.84
CA GLY A 84 -17.02 -14.45 16.06
C GLY A 84 -17.37 -15.20 14.77
N SER A 85 -16.53 -15.09 13.75
CA SER A 85 -16.66 -15.85 12.51
C SER A 85 -16.23 -17.31 12.66
N ILE A 86 -15.40 -17.60 13.68
CA ILE A 86 -14.80 -18.92 13.94
C ILE A 86 -15.48 -19.52 15.16
N SER A 87 -15.92 -20.78 15.05
CA SER A 87 -16.55 -21.47 16.17
C SER A 87 -15.57 -21.73 17.31
N ASN A 88 -16.06 -21.79 18.55
CA ASN A 88 -15.22 -22.09 19.71
C ASN A 88 -14.54 -23.46 19.60
N LYS A 89 -15.18 -24.44 18.96
CA LYS A 89 -14.60 -25.77 18.74
C LYS A 89 -13.46 -25.70 17.70
N ALA A 90 -13.66 -24.93 16.62
CA ALA A 90 -12.63 -24.71 15.62
C ALA A 90 -11.41 -24.00 16.21
N ILE A 91 -11.57 -23.02 17.10
CA ILE A 91 -10.45 -22.37 17.81
C ILE A 91 -9.68 -23.39 18.67
N LYS A 92 -10.40 -24.24 19.43
CA LYS A 92 -9.73 -25.28 20.25
C LYS A 92 -8.99 -26.30 19.38
N LEU A 93 -9.56 -26.70 18.26
CA LEU A 93 -8.89 -27.58 17.29
C LEU A 93 -7.64 -26.91 16.71
N ALA A 94 -7.74 -25.65 16.28
CA ALA A 94 -6.61 -24.89 15.75
C ALA A 94 -5.44 -24.85 16.75
N HIS A 95 -5.70 -24.53 18.02
CA HIS A 95 -4.68 -24.54 19.06
C HIS A 95 -4.07 -25.96 19.29
N SER A 96 -4.87 -27.02 19.23
CA SER A 96 -4.36 -28.39 19.36
C SER A 96 -3.46 -28.82 18.19
N LEU A 97 -3.62 -28.18 17.03
CA LEU A 97 -2.81 -28.37 15.83
C LEU A 97 -1.65 -27.37 15.71
N ASN A 98 -1.40 -26.55 16.74
CA ASN A 98 -0.42 -25.45 16.74
C ASN A 98 -0.67 -24.41 15.63
N ILE A 99 -1.92 -24.25 15.21
CA ILE A 99 -2.32 -23.21 14.27
C ILE A 99 -2.57 -21.90 15.06
N GLU A 100 -1.92 -20.82 14.63
CA GLU A 100 -2.13 -19.49 15.23
C GLU A 100 -3.46 -18.89 14.81
N VAL A 101 -4.20 -18.40 15.82
CA VAL A 101 -5.50 -17.74 15.63
C VAL A 101 -5.41 -16.29 16.06
N TYR A 102 -5.60 -15.39 15.13
CA TYR A 102 -5.60 -13.95 15.39
C TYR A 102 -6.99 -13.37 15.34
N ARG A 103 -7.22 -12.39 16.17
CA ARG A 103 -8.40 -11.51 16.05
C ARG A 103 -7.96 -10.12 15.71
N LEU A 104 -8.58 -9.52 14.69
CA LEU A 104 -8.29 -8.13 14.35
C LEU A 104 -8.80 -7.22 15.48
N SER A 105 -7.87 -6.57 16.17
CA SER A 105 -8.19 -5.51 17.13
C SER A 105 -8.21 -4.16 16.41
N VAL A 106 -9.38 -3.51 16.39
CA VAL A 106 -9.54 -2.19 15.78
C VAL A 106 -8.72 -1.14 16.56
N GLU A 107 -8.59 -1.33 17.88
CA GLU A 107 -7.82 -0.42 18.74
C GLU A 107 -6.33 -0.44 18.40
N SER A 108 -5.73 -1.62 18.31
CA SER A 108 -4.32 -1.76 17.88
C SER A 108 -4.10 -1.30 16.43
N ALA A 109 -5.06 -1.53 15.55
CA ALA A 109 -5.00 -1.03 14.18
C ALA A 109 -5.10 0.49 14.12
N LEU A 110 -5.90 1.12 14.99
CA LEU A 110 -6.06 2.57 15.05
C LEU A 110 -4.75 3.28 15.40
N GLU A 111 -4.00 2.79 16.39
CA GLU A 111 -2.69 3.35 16.74
C GLU A 111 -1.72 3.29 15.55
N GLY A 112 -1.63 2.15 14.88
CA GLY A 112 -0.82 1.99 13.67
C GLY A 112 -1.23 2.93 12.53
N MET A 113 -2.53 3.11 12.32
CA MET A 113 -3.05 4.04 11.32
C MET A 113 -2.74 5.50 11.65
N ILE A 114 -2.86 5.90 12.92
CA ILE A 114 -2.51 7.26 13.36
C ILE A 114 -1.02 7.51 13.16
N LEU A 115 -0.16 6.59 13.62
CA LEU A 115 1.29 6.70 13.45
C LEU A 115 1.70 6.76 11.97
N ALA A 116 1.12 5.91 11.13
CA ALA A 116 1.35 5.94 9.68
C ALA A 116 0.90 7.25 9.05
N SER A 117 -0.25 7.79 9.47
CA SER A 117 -0.77 9.07 8.96
C SER A 117 0.13 10.24 9.37
N ILE A 118 0.58 10.29 10.62
CA ILE A 118 1.50 11.32 11.12
C ILE A 118 2.85 11.23 10.41
N SER A 119 3.40 10.03 10.27
CA SER A 119 4.66 9.80 9.55
C SER A 119 4.57 10.25 8.10
N THR A 120 3.51 9.85 7.39
CA THR A 120 3.27 10.26 6.00
C THR A 120 3.15 11.78 5.89
N GLN A 121 2.40 12.41 6.79
CA GLN A 121 2.23 13.86 6.81
C GLN A 121 3.56 14.59 7.04
N ASN A 122 4.41 14.07 7.93
CA ASN A 122 5.73 14.62 8.19
C ASN A 122 6.67 14.48 6.98
N ILE A 123 6.65 13.33 6.30
CA ILE A 123 7.40 13.11 5.07
C ILE A 123 6.97 14.13 4.00
N PHE A 124 5.66 14.28 3.79
CA PHE A 124 5.15 15.26 2.83
C PHE A 124 5.59 16.68 3.18
N ARG A 125 5.40 17.13 4.41
CA ARG A 125 5.75 18.48 4.85
C ARG A 125 7.24 18.78 4.75
N ASN A 126 8.08 17.78 4.97
CA ASN A 126 9.52 17.96 4.98
C ASN A 126 10.17 17.83 3.59
N ASN A 127 9.53 17.11 2.68
CA ASN A 127 10.13 16.80 1.36
C ASN A 127 9.42 17.51 0.20
N THR A 128 8.17 17.98 0.39
CA THR A 128 7.35 18.56 -0.66
C THR A 128 7.11 20.03 -0.42
N GLY A 129 7.55 20.86 -1.34
CA GLY A 129 7.38 22.30 -1.23
C GLY A 129 8.16 23.07 -2.30
N ARG A 130 8.12 24.39 -2.16
CA ARG A 130 8.91 25.36 -2.91
C ARG A 130 9.79 26.13 -1.95
N GLY A 131 10.97 26.48 -2.40
CA GLY A 131 11.93 27.27 -1.62
C GLY A 131 12.95 27.99 -2.48
N SER A 132 13.95 28.55 -1.83
CA SER A 132 15.10 29.09 -2.53
C SER A 132 16.37 28.92 -1.68
N TYR A 133 17.48 28.64 -2.34
CA TYR A 133 18.82 28.61 -1.76
C TYR A 133 19.70 29.62 -2.46
N GLU A 134 20.26 30.56 -1.71
CA GLU A 134 21.10 31.64 -2.22
C GLU A 134 20.47 32.36 -3.44
N GLY A 135 19.14 32.53 -3.44
CA GLY A 135 18.40 33.16 -4.54
C GLY A 135 17.97 32.21 -5.68
N VAL A 136 18.46 30.98 -5.72
CA VAL A 136 18.07 29.96 -6.70
C VAL A 136 16.75 29.37 -6.28
N LYS A 137 15.72 29.46 -7.14
CA LYS A 137 14.38 28.92 -6.88
C LYS A 137 14.36 27.42 -7.12
N ILE A 138 13.81 26.69 -6.17
CA ILE A 138 13.66 25.24 -6.25
C ILE A 138 12.24 24.79 -5.92
N VAL A 139 11.88 23.63 -6.43
CA VAL A 139 10.61 22.95 -6.14
C VAL A 139 10.84 21.44 -6.06
N SER A 140 10.15 20.75 -5.16
CA SER A 140 10.20 19.29 -5.10
C SER A 140 9.50 18.66 -6.31
N GLY A 141 10.02 17.52 -6.79
CA GLY A 141 9.51 16.81 -7.98
C GLY A 141 8.05 16.34 -7.93
N SER A 142 7.40 16.43 -6.75
CA SER A 142 5.98 16.16 -6.58
C SER A 142 5.05 17.35 -6.90
N ILE A 143 5.63 18.51 -7.23
CA ILE A 143 4.89 19.74 -7.60
C ILE A 143 5.35 20.16 -8.99
N LEU A 144 4.42 20.54 -9.86
CA LEU A 144 4.78 21.08 -11.18
C LEU A 144 5.54 22.40 -11.01
N ALA A 145 6.71 22.45 -11.62
CA ALA A 145 7.59 23.61 -11.55
C ALA A 145 6.98 24.80 -12.31
N LEU A 146 7.18 25.98 -11.74
CA LEU A 146 7.02 27.23 -12.49
C LEU A 146 8.22 27.43 -13.41
N GLU A 147 8.09 28.39 -14.31
CA GLU A 147 9.20 28.80 -15.17
C GLU A 147 10.40 29.25 -14.32
N ASN A 148 11.59 28.75 -14.65
CA ASN A 148 12.85 29.05 -13.96
C ASN A 148 12.93 28.53 -12.49
N GLU A 149 12.19 27.49 -12.14
CA GLU A 149 12.38 26.73 -10.89
C GLU A 149 13.17 25.46 -11.19
N PHE A 150 14.20 25.15 -10.40
CA PHE A 150 14.87 23.84 -10.46
C PHE A 150 14.06 22.80 -9.71
N VAL A 151 13.81 21.68 -10.36
CA VAL A 151 13.12 20.54 -9.78
C VAL A 151 14.12 19.66 -9.06
N VAL A 152 13.89 19.41 -7.77
CA VAL A 152 14.77 18.64 -6.88
C VAL A 152 14.02 17.51 -6.20
N ASP A 153 14.74 16.53 -5.65
CA ASP A 153 14.17 15.42 -4.88
C ASP A 153 13.53 15.88 -3.57
N ASN A 154 14.15 16.82 -2.88
CA ASN A 154 13.71 17.35 -1.60
C ASN A 154 14.01 18.85 -1.52
N TYR A 155 13.00 19.68 -1.27
CA TYR A 155 13.20 21.12 -1.26
C TYR A 155 13.90 21.64 0.01
N ASN A 156 13.87 20.90 1.13
CA ASN A 156 14.59 21.29 2.36
C ASN A 156 16.05 20.82 2.38
N PHE A 157 16.34 19.68 1.76
CA PHE A 157 17.68 19.08 1.70
C PHE A 157 17.89 18.46 0.32
N PRO A 158 18.01 19.26 -0.74
CA PRO A 158 18.17 18.75 -2.09
C PRO A 158 19.48 17.98 -2.23
N LYS A 159 19.40 16.82 -2.90
CA LYS A 159 20.55 15.98 -3.25
C LYS A 159 20.62 15.71 -4.75
N ILE A 160 19.48 15.75 -5.42
CA ILE A 160 19.36 15.45 -6.85
C ILE A 160 18.62 16.60 -7.51
N ILE A 161 19.16 17.10 -8.60
CA ILE A 161 18.50 18.05 -9.50
C ILE A 161 17.97 17.27 -10.70
N TYR A 162 16.67 17.29 -10.91
CA TYR A 162 16.05 16.62 -12.06
C TYR A 162 16.06 17.46 -13.32
N GLY A 163 15.97 18.77 -13.20
CA GLY A 163 16.01 19.71 -14.32
C GLY A 163 15.46 21.09 -13.98
N LEU A 164 15.44 21.96 -14.97
CA LEU A 164 14.86 23.31 -14.89
C LEU A 164 13.41 23.26 -15.44
N GLY A 165 12.44 23.73 -14.69
CA GLY A 165 11.04 23.77 -15.13
C GLY A 165 10.80 24.87 -16.17
N ASN A 166 9.99 24.55 -17.17
CA ASN A 166 9.56 25.50 -18.22
C ASN A 166 8.21 26.17 -17.96
N GLY A 167 7.60 25.87 -16.79
CA GLY A 167 6.29 26.40 -16.39
C GLY A 167 5.07 25.72 -17.05
N SER A 168 5.29 24.75 -17.94
CA SER A 168 4.20 24.01 -18.63
C SER A 168 4.13 22.52 -18.28
N GLY A 169 4.89 22.10 -17.26
CA GLY A 169 4.93 20.72 -16.80
C GLY A 169 6.11 19.90 -17.33
N ASP A 170 6.92 20.47 -18.21
CA ASP A 170 8.12 19.86 -18.78
C ASP A 170 9.40 20.55 -18.30
N PHE A 171 10.56 20.04 -18.72
CA PHE A 171 11.85 20.66 -18.48
C PHE A 171 12.27 21.57 -19.63
N GLU A 172 12.95 22.67 -19.28
CA GLU A 172 13.58 23.56 -20.25
C GLU A 172 14.85 22.90 -20.83
N LEU A 173 14.85 22.71 -22.15
CA LEU A 173 15.97 22.05 -22.84
C LEU A 173 17.12 23.00 -23.18
N ASN A 174 16.83 24.30 -23.27
CA ASN A 174 17.81 25.34 -23.64
C ASN A 174 17.86 26.44 -22.59
N PRO A 175 18.38 26.16 -21.39
CA PRO A 175 18.43 27.13 -20.31
C PRO A 175 19.26 28.37 -20.68
N SER A 176 18.82 29.53 -20.20
CA SER A 176 19.55 30.77 -20.37
C SER A 176 20.91 30.72 -19.67
N LYS A 177 21.83 31.62 -20.06
CA LYS A 177 23.13 31.72 -19.39
C LYS A 177 23.01 31.99 -17.89
N GLU A 178 22.02 32.76 -17.51
CA GLU A 178 21.72 33.03 -16.10
C GLU A 178 21.28 31.74 -15.35
N MET A 179 20.42 30.91 -15.95
CA MET A 179 20.00 29.64 -15.34
C MET A 179 21.14 28.63 -15.24
N ILE A 180 22.10 28.65 -16.17
CA ILE A 180 23.31 27.83 -16.09
C ILE A 180 24.20 28.25 -14.90
N VAL A 181 24.29 29.57 -14.63
CA VAL A 181 24.99 30.05 -13.44
C VAL A 181 24.27 29.63 -12.16
N GLN A 182 22.97 29.78 -12.12
CA GLN A 182 22.16 29.35 -10.97
C GLN A 182 22.24 27.83 -10.72
N LEU A 183 22.29 27.01 -11.77
CA LEU A 183 22.51 25.57 -11.65
C LEU A 183 23.84 25.27 -10.92
N LYS A 184 24.91 25.91 -11.29
CA LYS A 184 26.22 25.72 -10.63
C LYS A 184 26.20 26.11 -9.15
N ILE A 185 25.53 27.22 -8.82
CA ILE A 185 25.34 27.61 -7.43
C ILE A 185 24.57 26.51 -6.65
N LEU A 186 23.52 25.96 -7.26
CA LEU A 186 22.73 24.89 -6.62
C LEU A 186 23.53 23.58 -6.45
N GLU A 187 24.36 23.24 -7.45
CA GLU A 187 25.27 22.08 -7.37
C GLU A 187 26.28 22.26 -6.22
N GLU A 188 26.91 23.44 -6.10
CA GLU A 188 27.84 23.75 -4.99
C GLU A 188 27.16 23.71 -3.62
N ILE A 189 25.89 24.13 -3.52
CA ILE A 189 25.12 24.05 -2.28
C ILE A 189 24.86 22.60 -1.92
N ILE A 190 24.47 21.75 -2.89
CA ILE A 190 24.23 20.33 -2.69
C ILE A 190 25.52 19.63 -2.24
N GLU A 191 26.65 19.91 -2.86
CA GLU A 191 27.94 19.34 -2.46
C GLU A 191 28.34 19.77 -1.03
N ARG A 192 28.13 21.02 -0.64
CA ARG A 192 28.37 21.51 0.72
C ARG A 192 27.46 20.83 1.79
N ASN A 193 26.22 20.51 1.42
CA ASN A 193 25.24 19.91 2.32
C ASN A 193 25.27 18.37 2.32
N GLY A 194 26.00 17.77 1.40
CA GLY A 194 26.12 16.32 1.21
C GLY A 194 27.21 15.63 2.04
N LEU A 195 27.81 16.35 3.00
CA LEU A 195 28.82 15.82 3.93
C LEU A 195 28.18 15.25 5.19
#